data_fede4f8e85eb90e06e63d7cfff5f3283
#
_entry.id   fede4f8e85eb90e06e63d7cfff5f3283
#
_cell.length_a   1.000
_cell.length_b   1.000
_cell.length_c   1.000
_cell.angle_alpha   90.00
_cell.angle_beta   90.00
_cell.angle_gamma   90.00
#
_symmetry.space_group_name_H-M   'P 1'
#
loop_
_entity.id
_entity.type
_entity.pdbx_description
1 polymer ?
#
loop_
_entity_poly.entity_id
_entity_poly.type
_entity_poly.pdbx_seq_one_letter_code
_entity_poly.pdbx_strand_id
1 'polypeptide(L)'
;RDVERSRGLGDVYKRQVFSRETIAKVRPLLKTLSCENDSFYSLIKLLVILHELSLDKGMRELSTGQFAINSVSKEHTNEKLNKVLDYVHFHFSEVIRLADVAKMVNMSEASFCRFIKQHTSKSFIDFLTDIRLGAASRALVDSSLSIAEIGYDCGFNNLSNFNRIFKKKKGVTPKEFRDNYRKNKTII
;
A
#
# COMPACT_ATOMS: atom_id res chain seq x y z
N ARG A 1 7.33 30.84 -24.20
CA ARG A 1 8.45 29.90 -24.41
C ARG A 1 9.10 29.66 -23.07
N ASP A 2 8.59 28.70 -22.32
CA ASP A 2 9.41 28.01 -21.33
C ASP A 2 8.63 26.76 -20.95
N VAL A 3 9.02 25.66 -21.59
CA VAL A 3 8.56 24.34 -21.25
C VAL A 3 9.38 23.94 -20.03
N GLU A 4 8.84 24.16 -18.85
CA GLU A 4 9.39 23.61 -17.62
C GLU A 4 9.37 22.10 -17.68
N ARG A 5 10.56 21.53 -17.84
CA ARG A 5 10.86 20.13 -17.58
C ARG A 5 10.74 19.87 -16.07
N SER A 6 9.58 19.63 -15.57
CA SER A 6 9.44 18.98 -14.27
C SER A 6 9.80 17.51 -14.43
N ARG A 7 11.07 17.19 -14.22
CA ARG A 7 11.53 15.85 -13.87
C ARG A 7 11.10 15.61 -12.42
N GLY A 8 9.96 15.02 -12.22
CA GLY A 8 9.52 14.70 -10.89
C GLY A 8 8.57 13.53 -10.92
N LEU A 9 8.90 12.49 -10.22
CA LEU A 9 8.07 11.37 -9.80
C LEU A 9 7.11 10.87 -10.88
N GLY A 10 7.45 9.71 -11.47
CA GLY A 10 6.58 9.00 -12.38
C GLY A 10 5.26 8.67 -11.70
N ASP A 11 4.35 9.59 -11.77
CA ASP A 11 3.00 9.45 -11.28
C ASP A 11 2.28 8.42 -12.13
N VAL A 12 2.26 7.19 -11.66
CA VAL A 12 1.31 6.17 -12.12
C VAL A 12 -0.05 6.47 -11.47
N TYR A 13 -0.46 7.75 -11.47
CA TYR A 13 -1.84 8.10 -11.21
C TYR A 13 -2.61 7.82 -12.49
N LYS A 14 -3.31 6.70 -12.52
CA LYS A 14 -4.32 6.45 -13.52
C LYS A 14 -5.32 7.59 -13.44
N ARG A 15 -5.27 8.52 -14.39
CA ARG A 15 -6.28 9.56 -14.50
C ARG A 15 -7.59 8.89 -14.86
N GLN A 16 -8.53 8.88 -13.93
CA GLN A 16 -9.86 8.36 -14.13
C GLN A 16 -10.78 9.53 -14.47
N VAL A 17 -11.61 9.34 -15.49
CA VAL A 17 -12.69 10.27 -15.83
C VAL A 17 -14.00 9.60 -15.46
N PHE A 18 -14.72 10.23 -14.58
CA PHE A 18 -16.06 9.82 -14.18
C PHE A 18 -17.11 10.38 -15.13
N SER A 19 -18.26 9.74 -15.18
CA SER A 19 -19.40 10.21 -15.97
C SER A 19 -19.84 11.61 -15.54
N ARG A 20 -20.45 12.37 -16.46
CA ARG A 20 -20.98 13.70 -16.14
C ARG A 20 -22.03 13.65 -15.03
N GLU A 21 -22.80 12.58 -14.97
CA GLU A 21 -23.81 12.36 -13.95
C GLU A 21 -23.20 12.19 -12.55
N THR A 22 -22.20 11.33 -12.44
CA THR A 22 -21.46 11.12 -11.17
C THR A 22 -20.74 12.40 -10.72
N ILE A 23 -20.11 13.12 -11.67
CA ILE A 23 -19.48 14.43 -11.37
C ILE A 23 -20.51 15.44 -10.85
N ALA A 24 -21.71 15.49 -11.42
CA ALA A 24 -22.76 16.40 -10.97
C ALA A 24 -23.20 16.11 -9.52
N LYS A 25 -23.26 14.82 -9.14
CA LYS A 25 -23.59 14.38 -7.76
C LYS A 25 -22.47 14.67 -6.75
N VAL A 26 -21.22 14.39 -7.13
CA VAL A 26 -20.07 14.45 -6.23
C VAL A 26 -19.54 15.88 -6.05
N ARG A 27 -19.62 16.72 -7.07
CA ARG A 27 -19.09 18.10 -7.04
C ARG A 27 -19.61 18.96 -5.87
N PRO A 28 -20.93 19.01 -5.55
CA PRO A 28 -21.42 19.78 -4.39
C PRO A 28 -20.91 19.22 -3.06
N LEU A 29 -20.77 17.89 -2.93
CA LEU A 29 -20.26 17.24 -1.72
C LEU A 29 -18.79 17.58 -1.50
N LEU A 30 -17.97 17.58 -2.57
CA LEU A 30 -16.55 17.98 -2.50
C LEU A 30 -16.39 19.45 -2.09
N LYS A 31 -17.22 20.36 -2.62
CA LYS A 31 -17.16 21.78 -2.25
C LYS A 31 -17.46 22.05 -0.78
N THR A 32 -18.35 21.28 -0.20
CA THR A 32 -18.73 21.42 1.21
C THR A 32 -17.83 20.64 2.17
N LEU A 33 -17.04 19.70 1.67
CA LEU A 33 -16.15 18.88 2.50
C LEU A 33 -15.07 19.72 3.20
N SER A 34 -14.56 20.78 2.56
CA SER A 34 -13.51 21.64 3.11
C SER A 34 -14.04 22.76 4.01
N CYS A 35 -15.36 22.97 4.06
CA CYS A 35 -15.98 24.08 4.80
C CYS A 35 -16.51 23.67 6.18
N GLU A 36 -16.46 22.38 6.53
CA GLU A 36 -17.02 21.88 7.78
C GLU A 36 -15.91 21.67 8.83
N ASN A 37 -16.12 22.23 10.01
CA ASN A 37 -15.25 22.03 11.17
C ASN A 37 -15.52 20.71 11.90
N ASP A 38 -16.55 19.94 11.50
CA ASP A 38 -16.93 18.69 12.14
C ASP A 38 -16.30 17.50 11.40
N SER A 39 -15.31 16.88 12.02
CA SER A 39 -14.58 15.74 11.49
C SER A 39 -15.48 14.53 11.19
N PHE A 40 -16.56 14.32 11.96
CA PHE A 40 -17.47 13.19 11.77
C PHE A 40 -18.32 13.35 10.50
N TYR A 41 -18.92 14.52 10.29
CA TYR A 41 -19.68 14.80 9.06
C TYR A 41 -18.79 14.80 7.82
N SER A 42 -17.55 15.29 7.93
CA SER A 42 -16.57 15.24 6.85
C SER A 42 -16.22 13.79 6.47
N LEU A 43 -16.09 12.88 7.44
CA LEU A 43 -15.86 11.47 7.20
C LEU A 43 -17.06 10.82 6.48
N ILE A 44 -18.28 11.07 6.94
CA ILE A 44 -19.50 10.54 6.29
C ILE A 44 -19.59 11.03 4.84
N LYS A 45 -19.37 12.32 4.60
CA LYS A 45 -19.36 12.88 3.24
C LYS A 45 -18.30 12.25 2.37
N LEU A 46 -17.10 12.01 2.89
CA LEU A 46 -16.04 11.32 2.15
C LEU A 46 -16.47 9.91 1.77
N LEU A 47 -17.09 9.16 2.68
CA LEU A 47 -17.61 7.82 2.40
C LEU A 47 -18.70 7.84 1.32
N VAL A 48 -19.61 8.81 1.36
CA VAL A 48 -20.65 9.00 0.33
C VAL A 48 -20.01 9.32 -1.02
N ILE A 49 -19.01 10.20 -1.07
CA ILE A 49 -18.27 10.52 -2.30
C ILE A 49 -17.62 9.27 -2.87
N LEU A 50 -16.91 8.50 -2.05
CA LEU A 50 -16.25 7.27 -2.47
C LEU A 50 -17.26 6.23 -2.97
N HIS A 51 -18.42 6.13 -2.32
CA HIS A 51 -19.50 5.25 -2.74
C HIS A 51 -20.07 5.65 -4.12
N GLU A 52 -20.43 6.92 -4.33
CA GLU A 52 -20.91 7.40 -5.63
C GLU A 52 -19.88 7.21 -6.75
N LEU A 53 -18.60 7.45 -6.46
CA LEU A 53 -17.51 7.20 -7.42
C LEU A 53 -17.34 5.71 -7.74
N SER A 54 -17.55 4.82 -6.77
CA SER A 54 -17.44 3.36 -6.97
C SER A 54 -18.57 2.77 -7.82
N LEU A 55 -19.73 3.39 -7.82
CA LEU A 55 -20.91 2.98 -8.58
C LEU A 55 -20.90 3.47 -10.04
N ASP A 56 -19.94 4.31 -10.41
CA ASP A 56 -19.88 4.89 -11.76
C ASP A 56 -19.52 3.85 -12.82
N LYS A 57 -20.52 3.33 -13.51
CA LYS A 57 -20.34 2.39 -14.65
C LYS A 57 -19.76 3.06 -15.90
N GLY A 58 -19.77 4.39 -15.96
CA GLY A 58 -19.23 5.19 -17.06
C GLY A 58 -17.78 5.63 -16.89
N MET A 59 -17.13 5.22 -15.80
CA MET A 59 -15.74 5.53 -15.51
C MET A 59 -14.81 5.04 -16.62
N ARG A 60 -13.97 5.95 -17.14
CA ARG A 60 -12.95 5.66 -18.15
C ARG A 60 -11.57 6.01 -17.62
N GLU A 61 -10.63 5.11 -17.84
CA GLU A 61 -9.22 5.44 -17.63
C GLU A 61 -8.73 6.31 -18.82
N LEU A 62 -8.22 7.51 -18.53
CA LEU A 62 -7.51 8.33 -19.51
C LEU A 62 -6.09 7.77 -19.66
N SER A 63 -5.96 6.59 -20.23
CA SER A 63 -4.66 6.11 -20.65
C SER A 63 -4.45 6.47 -22.12
N THR A 64 -3.36 7.15 -22.40
CA THR A 64 -2.92 7.52 -23.74
C THR A 64 -2.82 6.29 -24.63
N GLY A 65 -3.67 6.20 -25.61
CA GLY A 65 -3.55 5.65 -26.98
C GLY A 65 -2.93 4.28 -27.26
N GLN A 66 -2.52 3.43 -26.33
CA GLN A 66 -1.89 2.14 -26.63
C GLN A 66 -2.50 0.91 -25.91
N PHE A 67 -3.67 1.01 -25.30
CA PHE A 67 -4.20 -0.02 -24.42
C PHE A 67 -5.41 -0.83 -24.90
N ALA A 68 -5.80 -0.71 -26.15
CA ALA A 68 -6.88 -1.57 -26.70
C ALA A 68 -6.48 -3.03 -26.92
N ILE A 69 -5.20 -3.38 -26.84
CA ILE A 69 -4.69 -4.77 -26.98
C ILE A 69 -4.38 -5.43 -25.61
N ASN A 70 -4.49 -4.69 -24.51
CA ASN A 70 -3.96 -5.11 -23.20
C ASN A 70 -5.00 -5.45 -22.12
N SER A 71 -6.28 -5.62 -22.42
CA SER A 71 -7.24 -6.05 -21.40
C SER A 71 -6.89 -7.45 -20.85
N VAL A 72 -6.60 -8.39 -21.72
CA VAL A 72 -6.21 -9.76 -21.36
C VAL A 72 -4.84 -9.79 -20.64
N SER A 73 -3.89 -8.95 -21.06
CA SER A 73 -2.57 -8.88 -20.40
C SER A 73 -2.62 -8.19 -19.04
N LYS A 74 -3.57 -7.26 -18.81
CA LYS A 74 -3.76 -6.62 -17.49
C LYS A 74 -4.39 -7.58 -16.48
N GLU A 75 -5.33 -8.41 -16.88
CA GLU A 75 -5.93 -9.42 -16.00
C GLU A 75 -4.88 -10.43 -15.54
N HIS A 76 -4.08 -10.98 -16.44
CA HIS A 76 -2.97 -11.87 -16.09
C HIS A 76 -1.89 -11.19 -15.24
N THR A 77 -1.64 -9.90 -15.46
CA THR A 77 -0.68 -9.13 -14.67
C THR A 77 -1.18 -8.91 -13.25
N ASN A 78 -2.46 -8.54 -13.11
CA ASN A 78 -3.11 -8.38 -11.81
C ASN A 78 -3.20 -9.71 -11.06
N GLU A 79 -3.49 -10.80 -11.77
CA GLU A 79 -3.54 -12.14 -11.20
C GLU A 79 -2.17 -12.59 -10.65
N LYS A 80 -1.09 -12.35 -11.39
CA LYS A 80 0.27 -12.62 -10.92
C LYS A 80 0.63 -11.77 -9.70
N LEU A 81 0.27 -10.49 -9.72
CA LEU A 81 0.51 -9.60 -8.59
C LEU A 81 -0.25 -10.07 -7.34
N ASN A 82 -1.53 -10.40 -7.48
CA ASN A 82 -2.34 -10.91 -6.38
C ASN A 82 -1.78 -12.21 -5.81
N LYS A 83 -1.36 -13.15 -6.65
CA LYS A 83 -0.68 -14.39 -6.20
C LYS A 83 0.56 -14.09 -5.35
N VAL A 84 1.37 -13.10 -5.76
CA VAL A 84 2.55 -12.69 -4.99
C VAL A 84 2.17 -12.04 -3.67
N LEU A 85 1.17 -11.16 -3.69
CA LEU A 85 0.68 -10.48 -2.49
C LEU A 85 0.14 -11.49 -1.47
N ASP A 86 -0.71 -12.40 -1.91
CA ASP A 86 -1.29 -13.44 -1.06
C ASP A 86 -0.19 -14.34 -0.48
N TYR A 87 0.72 -14.82 -1.33
CA TYR A 87 1.83 -15.64 -0.87
C TYR A 87 2.68 -14.94 0.19
N VAL A 88 3.04 -13.69 -0.04
CA VAL A 88 3.84 -12.92 0.93
C VAL A 88 3.06 -12.66 2.21
N HIS A 89 1.77 -12.38 2.13
CA HIS A 89 0.93 -12.15 3.31
C HIS A 89 0.75 -13.42 4.17
N PHE A 90 0.71 -14.60 3.56
CA PHE A 90 0.60 -15.86 4.30
C PHE A 90 1.94 -16.37 4.86
N HIS A 91 3.07 -16.05 4.17
CA HIS A 91 4.39 -16.61 4.48
C HIS A 91 5.42 -15.58 4.95
N PHE A 92 5.02 -14.33 5.27
CA PHE A 92 5.99 -13.26 5.60
C PHE A 92 6.90 -13.60 6.79
N SER A 93 6.44 -14.42 7.74
CA SER A 93 7.21 -14.88 8.90
C SER A 93 8.33 -15.86 8.54
N GLU A 94 8.22 -16.52 7.39
CA GLU A 94 9.16 -17.53 6.92
C GLU A 94 10.29 -16.93 6.07
N VAL A 95 11.27 -17.78 5.74
CA VAL A 95 12.35 -17.41 4.80
C VAL A 95 11.80 -17.47 3.37
N ILE A 96 11.46 -16.33 2.80
CA ILE A 96 11.02 -16.23 1.41
C ILE A 96 12.22 -15.97 0.50
N ARG A 97 12.51 -16.90 -0.43
CA ARG A 97 13.56 -16.72 -1.43
C ARG A 97 12.99 -16.08 -2.69
N LEU A 98 13.72 -15.12 -3.24
CA LEU A 98 13.32 -14.42 -4.47
C LEU A 98 13.07 -15.39 -5.63
N ALA A 99 13.94 -16.42 -5.76
CA ALA A 99 13.84 -17.45 -6.80
C ALA A 99 12.51 -18.21 -6.75
N ASP A 100 12.03 -18.55 -5.53
CA ASP A 100 10.81 -19.33 -5.36
C ASP A 100 9.57 -18.52 -5.77
N VAL A 101 9.52 -17.24 -5.38
CA VAL A 101 8.42 -16.35 -5.72
C VAL A 101 8.43 -16.02 -7.22
N ALA A 102 9.59 -15.80 -7.82
CA ALA A 102 9.71 -15.57 -9.26
C ALA A 102 9.22 -16.80 -10.06
N LYS A 103 9.60 -18.00 -9.62
CA LYS A 103 9.16 -19.27 -10.24
C LYS A 103 7.65 -19.47 -10.13
N MET A 104 7.05 -19.12 -9.00
CA MET A 104 5.61 -19.24 -8.76
C MET A 104 4.77 -18.47 -9.80
N VAL A 105 5.28 -17.31 -10.27
CA VAL A 105 4.61 -16.49 -11.31
C VAL A 105 5.20 -16.68 -12.71
N ASN A 106 6.00 -17.75 -12.93
CA ASN A 106 6.65 -18.08 -14.20
C ASN A 106 7.51 -16.94 -14.74
N MET A 107 8.36 -16.35 -13.89
CA MET A 107 9.29 -15.28 -14.25
C MET A 107 10.73 -15.64 -13.87
N SER A 108 11.70 -15.11 -14.62
CA SER A 108 13.07 -15.06 -14.12
C SER A 108 13.18 -14.06 -12.97
N GLU A 109 14.15 -14.22 -12.07
CA GLU A 109 14.37 -13.30 -10.94
C GLU A 109 14.52 -11.85 -11.39
N ALA A 110 15.28 -11.62 -12.49
CA ALA A 110 15.47 -10.28 -13.03
C ALA A 110 14.14 -9.65 -13.54
N SER A 111 13.29 -10.45 -14.20
CA SER A 111 11.97 -10.01 -14.68
C SER A 111 11.03 -9.76 -13.50
N PHE A 112 11.05 -10.62 -12.50
CA PHE A 112 10.26 -10.47 -11.28
C PHE A 112 10.65 -9.22 -10.49
N CYS A 113 11.93 -8.93 -10.33
CA CYS A 113 12.40 -7.69 -9.67
C CYS A 113 11.87 -6.44 -10.37
N ARG A 114 11.91 -6.39 -11.71
CA ARG A 114 11.34 -5.29 -12.49
C ARG A 114 9.82 -5.21 -12.34
N PHE A 115 9.15 -6.34 -12.40
CA PHE A 115 7.71 -6.46 -12.23
C PHE A 115 7.26 -5.92 -10.87
N ILE A 116 7.85 -6.37 -9.77
CA ILE A 116 7.51 -5.89 -8.43
C ILE A 116 7.80 -4.40 -8.29
N LYS A 117 8.97 -3.93 -8.75
CA LYS A 117 9.33 -2.51 -8.67
C LYS A 117 8.35 -1.63 -9.46
N GLN A 118 7.87 -2.10 -10.61
CA GLN A 118 6.88 -1.38 -11.43
C GLN A 118 5.53 -1.25 -10.72
N HIS A 119 5.08 -2.30 -10.00
CA HIS A 119 3.76 -2.34 -9.37
C HIS A 119 3.73 -1.81 -7.94
N THR A 120 4.85 -1.89 -7.20
CA THR A 120 4.92 -1.47 -5.80
C THR A 120 5.79 -0.24 -5.56
N SER A 121 6.53 0.22 -6.59
CA SER A 121 7.56 1.27 -6.52
C SER A 121 8.71 0.94 -5.55
N LYS A 122 8.82 -0.33 -5.12
CA LYS A 122 9.81 -0.80 -4.13
C LYS A 122 10.51 -2.06 -4.64
N SER A 123 11.70 -2.34 -4.08
CA SER A 123 12.31 -3.66 -4.27
C SER A 123 11.47 -4.73 -3.55
N PHE A 124 11.59 -6.01 -3.97
CA PHE A 124 10.89 -7.11 -3.31
C PHE A 124 11.26 -7.23 -1.82
N ILE A 125 12.54 -7.01 -1.49
CA ILE A 125 13.04 -7.04 -0.11
C ILE A 125 12.43 -5.90 0.72
N ASP A 126 12.35 -4.69 0.18
CA ASP A 126 11.72 -3.57 0.86
C ASP A 126 10.22 -3.80 1.05
N PHE A 127 9.55 -4.35 0.03
CA PHE A 127 8.14 -4.69 0.08
C PHE A 127 7.86 -5.74 1.18
N LEU A 128 8.60 -6.85 1.21
CA LEU A 128 8.50 -7.86 2.26
C LEU A 128 8.79 -7.29 3.64
N THR A 129 9.81 -6.43 3.74
CA THR A 129 10.18 -5.76 4.99
C THR A 129 9.04 -4.87 5.50
N ASP A 130 8.37 -4.13 4.63
CA ASP A 130 7.25 -3.27 5.02
C ASP A 130 6.05 -4.10 5.54
N ILE A 131 5.77 -5.27 4.96
CA ILE A 131 4.74 -6.20 5.45
C ILE A 131 5.11 -6.73 6.84
N ARG A 132 6.35 -7.19 7.02
CA ARG A 132 6.87 -7.65 8.33
C ARG A 132 6.78 -6.58 9.40
N LEU A 133 7.16 -5.36 9.07
CA LEU A 133 7.07 -4.23 10.00
C LEU A 133 5.62 -3.85 10.33
N GLY A 134 4.70 -4.01 9.37
CA GLY A 134 3.26 -3.84 9.60
C GLY A 134 2.72 -4.85 10.61
N ALA A 135 3.09 -6.13 10.45
CA ALA A 135 2.74 -7.20 11.39
C ALA A 135 3.37 -6.95 12.78
N ALA A 136 4.65 -6.61 12.83
CA ALA A 136 5.35 -6.28 14.08
C ALA A 136 4.71 -5.08 14.80
N SER A 137 4.31 -4.03 14.07
CA SER A 137 3.64 -2.86 14.67
C SER A 137 2.31 -3.25 15.33
N ARG A 138 1.51 -4.12 14.72
CA ARG A 138 0.28 -4.65 15.32
C ARG A 138 0.59 -5.49 16.55
N ALA A 139 1.52 -6.44 16.46
CA ALA A 139 1.90 -7.29 17.58
C ALA A 139 2.44 -6.49 18.78
N LEU A 140 3.18 -5.38 18.53
CA LEU A 140 3.67 -4.49 19.59
C LEU A 140 2.54 -3.82 20.37
N VAL A 141 1.42 -3.53 19.71
CA VAL A 141 0.24 -2.88 20.33
C VAL A 141 -0.68 -3.90 21.01
N ASP A 142 -0.90 -5.05 20.35
CA ASP A 142 -1.97 -5.99 20.70
C ASP A 142 -1.51 -7.15 21.59
N SER A 143 -0.20 -7.37 21.74
CA SER A 143 0.33 -8.48 22.52
C SER A 143 1.25 -8.04 23.67
N SER A 144 1.49 -8.99 24.62
CA SER A 144 2.46 -8.86 25.70
C SER A 144 3.82 -9.49 25.37
N LEU A 145 3.99 -10.06 24.16
CA LEU A 145 5.23 -10.69 23.72
C LEU A 145 6.42 -9.74 23.82
N SER A 146 7.61 -10.27 24.08
CA SER A 146 8.82 -9.47 24.08
C SER A 146 9.12 -8.92 22.69
N ILE A 147 9.90 -7.85 22.61
CA ILE A 147 10.31 -7.25 21.32
C ILE A 147 11.11 -8.25 20.48
N ALA A 148 11.87 -9.13 21.15
CA ALA A 148 12.65 -10.16 20.48
C ALA A 148 11.74 -11.23 19.86
N GLU A 149 10.77 -11.77 20.60
CA GLU A 149 9.78 -12.72 20.09
C GLU A 149 9.02 -12.13 18.89
N ILE A 150 8.51 -10.91 19.01
CA ILE A 150 7.82 -10.25 17.88
C ILE A 150 8.73 -10.10 16.66
N GLY A 151 10.00 -9.75 16.85
CA GLY A 151 10.95 -9.66 15.75
C GLY A 151 11.12 -10.99 15.04
N TYR A 152 11.29 -12.09 15.77
CA TYR A 152 11.44 -13.44 15.20
C TYR A 152 10.15 -13.93 14.57
N ASP A 153 9.00 -13.78 15.23
CA ASP A 153 7.68 -14.18 14.71
C ASP A 153 7.31 -13.44 13.43
N CYS A 154 7.82 -12.21 13.25
CA CYS A 154 7.64 -11.45 12.02
C CYS A 154 8.72 -11.75 10.95
N GLY A 155 9.55 -12.76 11.13
CA GLY A 155 10.52 -13.23 10.13
C GLY A 155 11.83 -12.45 10.09
N PHE A 156 12.19 -11.71 11.14
CA PHE A 156 13.52 -11.09 11.25
C PHE A 156 14.48 -12.05 11.93
N ASN A 157 15.55 -12.44 11.23
CA ASN A 157 16.55 -13.38 11.75
C ASN A 157 17.50 -12.75 12.79
N ASN A 158 17.47 -11.43 12.96
CA ASN A 158 18.38 -10.69 13.83
C ASN A 158 17.68 -9.51 14.48
N LEU A 159 17.65 -9.50 15.81
CA LEU A 159 17.01 -8.46 16.62
C LEU A 159 17.63 -7.07 16.40
N SER A 160 18.95 -6.99 16.27
CA SER A 160 19.62 -5.70 16.02
C SER A 160 19.21 -5.11 14.68
N ASN A 161 19.11 -5.97 13.65
CA ASN A 161 18.65 -5.55 12.33
C ASN A 161 17.16 -5.15 12.36
N PHE A 162 16.30 -5.90 13.06
CA PHE A 162 14.91 -5.52 13.30
C PHE A 162 14.79 -4.13 13.93
N ASN A 163 15.46 -3.89 15.05
CA ASN A 163 15.43 -2.61 15.74
C ASN A 163 15.89 -1.45 14.85
N ARG A 164 16.98 -1.65 14.11
CA ARG A 164 17.54 -0.65 13.19
C ARG A 164 16.57 -0.32 12.06
N ILE A 165 15.98 -1.33 11.44
CA ILE A 165 15.05 -1.14 10.31
C ILE A 165 13.74 -0.52 10.81
N PHE A 166 13.23 -0.99 11.96
CA PHE A 166 12.00 -0.45 12.55
C PHE A 166 12.18 1.04 12.88
N LYS A 167 13.27 1.42 13.56
CA LYS A 167 13.58 2.82 13.85
C LYS A 167 13.73 3.66 12.58
N LYS A 168 14.40 3.13 11.56
CA LYS A 168 14.56 3.83 10.26
C LYS A 168 13.21 4.09 9.58
N LYS A 169 12.28 3.14 9.63
CA LYS A 169 11.00 3.21 8.90
C LYS A 169 9.87 3.89 9.71
N LYS A 170 9.88 3.77 11.05
CA LYS A 170 8.84 4.29 11.94
C LYS A 170 9.26 5.54 12.71
N GLY A 171 10.53 5.93 12.64
CA GLY A 171 11.08 7.09 13.36
C GLY A 171 11.41 6.84 14.84
N VAL A 172 10.85 5.79 15.44
CA VAL A 172 11.02 5.41 16.85
C VAL A 172 11.41 3.94 16.97
N THR A 173 12.00 3.56 18.10
CA THR A 173 12.33 2.15 18.39
C THR A 173 11.06 1.33 18.65
N PRO A 174 11.08 0.00 18.50
CA PRO A 174 9.94 -0.85 18.85
C PRO A 174 9.45 -0.67 20.29
N LYS A 175 10.36 -0.43 21.24
CA LYS A 175 10.03 -0.17 22.65
C LYS A 175 9.28 1.15 22.80
N GLU A 176 9.82 2.23 22.26
CA GLU A 176 9.18 3.56 22.29
C GLU A 176 7.80 3.51 21.58
N PHE A 177 7.70 2.78 20.48
CA PHE A 177 6.45 2.59 19.75
C PHE A 177 5.39 1.93 20.65
N ARG A 178 5.73 0.83 21.33
CA ARG A 178 4.86 0.14 22.28
C ARG A 178 4.43 1.04 23.43
N ASP A 179 5.40 1.74 24.05
CA ASP A 179 5.17 2.58 25.21
C ASP A 179 4.25 3.77 24.88
N ASN A 180 4.41 4.37 23.72
CA ASN A 180 3.57 5.45 23.24
C ASN A 180 2.10 5.02 23.05
N TYR A 181 1.87 3.83 22.48
CA TYR A 181 0.51 3.31 22.32
C TYR A 181 -0.14 2.89 23.64
N ARG A 182 0.63 2.34 24.59
CA ARG A 182 0.10 1.99 25.92
C ARG A 182 -0.31 3.22 26.72
N LYS A 183 0.48 4.28 26.68
CA LYS A 183 0.14 5.56 27.34
C LYS A 183 -1.16 6.15 26.80
N ASN A 184 -1.38 6.11 25.49
CA ASN A 184 -2.59 6.64 24.87
C ASN A 184 -3.84 5.78 25.17
N LYS A 185 -3.68 4.49 25.49
CA LYS A 185 -4.79 3.58 25.85
C LYS A 185 -5.26 3.76 27.30
N THR A 186 -4.46 4.40 28.16
CA THR A 186 -4.77 4.62 29.58
C THR A 186 -5.55 5.93 29.82
N ILE A 187 -5.81 6.73 28.79
CA ILE A 187 -6.46 8.06 28.89
C ILE A 187 -7.96 8.00 28.49
N ILE A 188 -8.50 6.81 28.25
CA ILE A 188 -9.93 6.56 28.05
C ILE A 188 -10.44 5.70 29.20
#